data_4f56311481f68878f550c1f66c443180
#
_entry.id   4f56311481f68878f550c1f66c443180
#
_cell.length_a   1.000
_cell.length_b   1.000
_cell.length_c   1.000
_cell.angle_alpha   90.00
_cell.angle_beta   90.00
_cell.angle_gamma   90.00
#
_symmetry.space_group_name_H-M   'P 1'
#
loop_
_entity.id
_entity.type
_entity.pdbx_description
1 polymer ?
#
loop_
_entity_poly.entity_id
_entity_poly.type
_entity_poly.pdbx_seq_one_letter_code
_entity_poly.pdbx_strand_id
1 'polypeptide(L)'
;MSSIKLVTLGGVRENGKNLYVAEVNDSIFVLDAGLKYPENEQLGVDVVIPNMDYLFENKDRIAGVFLTHGHADAIGALPYLLAEAKVPVFGTELTIELAKLFVKGNDSVKKFNDFHVIDQNSEIDFGDAVVSFFQTTHSIPESIGIVINTPEGNIVYTGDFKFDQTASESYATDFARLAEIGREGVLALLSDSANADSKIQVASEQEVGDAILDTIADWDGRVIVAAVASNLSRIQQVFDAAAETGRRVVLTGFDVENIVRTAIRLNKLSLANEKLLIKAKEMSRFEDHELIILETGRMGEPINGLRKMSIGRHRYVEIKDGDLVYIVTTPSIAKEAVVARVENMVYQAGGVVKLITSSLRVSGHGNARDLQLMINLLRPKYLFPIQGEYRELDAHARVAMEVGILPENIFIPKRGTVMEYEKGDFVPAGSVSAGDVMIDGNAIGDVGNIVLRDRKVLSEDGIFIVAITVNRKEKKIISKARVHTRGFVYVKKSRDILRESCELVNQSVEDYLTQDSFDWGELKGLVRDNLSKFLFEQTKRRPAILPVVMEVK
;
A
#
# COMPACT_ATOMS: atom_id res chain seq x y z
N MET A 1 10.41 29.77 23.57
CA MET A 1 9.74 28.47 23.37
C MET A 1 9.52 28.32 21.88
N SER A 2 10.01 27.25 21.31
CA SER A 2 9.73 26.92 19.92
C SER A 2 8.27 26.49 19.76
N SER A 3 7.60 26.93 18.70
CA SER A 3 6.30 26.38 18.33
C SER A 3 6.53 25.02 17.66
N ILE A 4 5.93 23.97 18.20
CA ILE A 4 6.04 22.62 17.64
C ILE A 4 4.63 22.12 17.32
N LYS A 5 4.45 21.62 16.09
CA LYS A 5 3.22 20.96 15.67
C LYS A 5 3.53 19.61 15.05
N LEU A 6 2.71 18.62 15.38
CA LEU A 6 2.72 17.30 14.76
C LEU A 6 1.40 17.08 14.02
N VAL A 7 1.49 16.71 12.74
CA VAL A 7 0.32 16.47 11.90
C VAL A 7 0.44 15.09 11.25
N THR A 8 -0.62 14.30 11.36
CA THR A 8 -0.68 12.95 10.77
C THR A 8 -1.55 12.98 9.51
N LEU A 9 -0.95 12.96 8.33
CA LEU A 9 -1.67 12.98 7.06
C LEU A 9 -2.00 11.58 6.53
N GLY A 10 -1.18 10.59 6.87
CA GLY A 10 -1.36 9.16 6.56
C GLY A 10 -0.79 8.27 7.65
N GLY A 11 -0.84 6.94 7.49
CA GLY A 11 -0.20 5.98 8.39
C GLY A 11 -0.78 5.89 9.81
N VAL A 12 -1.97 6.41 10.07
CA VAL A 12 -2.67 6.29 11.36
C VAL A 12 -4.06 5.70 11.17
N ARG A 13 -4.38 4.67 11.98
CA ARG A 13 -5.59 3.84 11.89
C ARG A 13 -5.67 3.09 10.56
N GLU A 14 -4.53 2.87 9.95
CA GLU A 14 -4.35 2.12 8.70
C GLU A 14 -2.88 1.71 8.57
N ASN A 15 -2.60 0.70 7.77
CA ASN A 15 -1.26 0.28 7.39
C ASN A 15 -0.89 0.86 6.01
N GLY A 16 0.31 1.42 5.89
CA GLY A 16 0.81 2.10 4.68
C GLY A 16 0.39 3.56 4.57
N LYS A 17 0.79 4.23 3.50
CA LYS A 17 0.64 5.67 3.27
C LYS A 17 1.30 6.51 4.36
N ASN A 18 2.48 6.13 4.81
CA ASN A 18 3.20 6.87 5.85
C ASN A 18 3.49 8.28 5.37
N LEU A 19 2.92 9.27 6.04
CA LEU A 19 3.14 10.68 5.79
C LEU A 19 2.82 11.46 7.07
N TYR A 20 3.89 11.91 7.73
CA TYR A 20 3.78 12.69 8.96
C TYR A 20 4.49 14.02 8.77
N VAL A 21 4.10 15.01 9.53
CA VAL A 21 4.65 16.36 9.49
C VAL A 21 5.04 16.76 10.89
N ALA A 22 6.27 17.20 11.05
CA ALA A 22 6.73 17.93 12.21
C ALA A 22 7.01 19.37 11.79
N GLU A 23 6.35 20.33 12.46
CA GLU A 23 6.67 21.74 12.29
C GLU A 23 7.45 22.23 13.52
N VAL A 24 8.53 22.94 13.26
CA VAL A 24 9.29 23.64 14.30
C VAL A 24 9.44 25.09 13.82
N ASN A 25 8.78 26.01 14.53
CA ASN A 25 8.63 27.41 14.13
C ASN A 25 8.07 27.55 12.69
N ASP A 26 8.86 28.09 11.76
CA ASP A 26 8.45 28.27 10.36
C ASP A 26 8.87 27.12 9.45
N SER A 27 9.64 26.14 9.96
CA SER A 27 10.17 25.02 9.18
C SER A 27 9.28 23.78 9.28
N ILE A 28 8.97 23.19 8.12
CA ILE A 28 8.17 21.94 7.99
C ILE A 28 9.08 20.81 7.58
N PHE A 29 9.13 19.76 8.39
CA PHE A 29 9.85 18.51 8.14
C PHE A 29 8.83 17.45 7.76
N VAL A 30 8.89 16.94 6.53
CA VAL A 30 8.02 15.88 6.05
C VAL A 30 8.68 14.53 6.29
N LEU A 31 8.02 13.64 7.02
CA LEU A 31 8.50 12.33 7.44
C LEU A 31 7.78 11.27 6.61
N ASP A 32 8.53 10.66 5.68
CA ASP A 32 8.07 9.77 4.62
C ASP A 32 7.05 10.40 3.64
N ALA A 33 6.82 9.72 2.52
CA ALA A 33 5.84 10.06 1.50
C ALA A 33 5.32 8.77 0.85
N GLY A 34 4.56 8.00 1.62
CA GLY A 34 4.16 6.64 1.28
C GLY A 34 2.85 6.53 0.53
N LEU A 35 2.69 5.43 -0.20
CA LEU A 35 1.43 5.01 -0.79
C LEU A 35 0.87 3.76 -0.08
N LYS A 36 -0.39 3.44 -0.40
CA LYS A 36 -1.05 2.19 -0.04
C LYS A 36 -1.62 1.55 -1.31
N TYR A 37 -1.60 0.22 -1.38
CA TYR A 37 -2.30 -0.50 -2.45
C TYR A 37 -3.80 -0.59 -2.15
N PRO A 38 -4.66 -0.54 -3.19
CA PRO A 38 -6.10 -0.51 -3.00
C PRO A 38 -6.64 -1.79 -2.36
N GLU A 39 -7.69 -1.63 -1.58
CA GLU A 39 -8.47 -2.74 -1.05
C GLU A 39 -9.44 -3.31 -2.11
N ASN A 40 -9.98 -4.51 -1.87
CA ASN A 40 -10.84 -5.22 -2.83
C ASN A 40 -12.06 -4.42 -3.28
N GLU A 41 -12.54 -3.46 -2.48
CA GLU A 41 -13.70 -2.63 -2.79
C GLU A 41 -13.37 -1.43 -3.69
N GLN A 42 -12.08 -1.07 -3.83
CA GLN A 42 -11.59 0.06 -4.63
C GLN A 42 -11.34 -0.37 -6.09
N LEU A 43 -12.40 -0.75 -6.79
CA LEU A 43 -12.34 -1.29 -8.14
C LEU A 43 -11.72 -0.31 -9.14
N GLY A 44 -10.64 -0.76 -9.81
CA GLY A 44 -9.94 0.01 -10.83
C GLY A 44 -9.03 1.11 -10.31
N VAL A 45 -8.77 1.17 -9.01
CA VAL A 45 -7.75 2.04 -8.40
C VAL A 45 -6.41 1.33 -8.48
N ASP A 46 -5.36 2.03 -8.92
CA ASP A 46 -4.00 1.47 -8.98
C ASP A 46 -3.28 1.62 -7.63
N VAL A 47 -3.32 2.82 -7.04
CA VAL A 47 -2.72 3.12 -5.74
C VAL A 47 -3.54 4.20 -5.01
N VAL A 48 -3.37 4.25 -3.69
CA VAL A 48 -3.97 5.26 -2.81
C VAL A 48 -2.85 6.05 -2.14
N ILE A 49 -2.92 7.37 -2.18
CA ILE A 49 -1.96 8.26 -1.54
C ILE A 49 -2.66 9.13 -0.48
N PRO A 50 -1.92 9.69 0.49
CA PRO A 50 -2.49 10.67 1.41
C PRO A 50 -2.93 11.94 0.67
N ASN A 51 -3.96 12.64 1.18
CA ASN A 51 -4.20 14.02 0.79
C ASN A 51 -3.06 14.90 1.31
N MET A 52 -2.49 15.73 0.44
CA MET A 52 -1.32 16.55 0.69
C MET A 52 -1.61 18.06 0.59
N ASP A 53 -2.88 18.48 0.57
CA ASP A 53 -3.27 19.89 0.42
C ASP A 53 -2.56 20.77 1.43
N TYR A 54 -2.45 20.30 2.69
CA TYR A 54 -1.73 21.01 3.74
C TYR A 54 -0.27 21.31 3.39
N LEU A 55 0.42 20.36 2.77
CA LEU A 55 1.81 20.55 2.33
C LEU A 55 1.88 21.51 1.13
N PHE A 56 0.92 21.44 0.21
CA PHE A 56 0.88 22.32 -0.97
C PHE A 56 0.60 23.78 -0.59
N GLU A 57 -0.29 24.00 0.38
CA GLU A 57 -0.60 25.32 0.93
C GLU A 57 0.61 25.94 1.67
N ASN A 58 1.51 25.10 2.21
CA ASN A 58 2.66 25.52 3.00
C ASN A 58 4.01 25.18 2.34
N LYS A 59 4.05 24.95 1.03
CA LYS A 59 5.23 24.45 0.31
C LYS A 59 6.51 25.25 0.50
N ASP A 60 6.40 26.58 0.65
CA ASP A 60 7.53 27.47 0.82
C ASP A 60 8.21 27.36 2.21
N ARG A 61 7.55 26.69 3.15
CA ARG A 61 8.04 26.40 4.51
C ARG A 61 8.64 24.99 4.64
N ILE A 62 8.53 24.15 3.61
CA ILE A 62 9.02 22.76 3.67
C ILE A 62 10.54 22.75 3.59
N ALA A 63 11.19 22.40 4.70
CA ALA A 63 12.63 22.23 4.80
C ALA A 63 13.15 21.02 4.00
N GLY A 64 12.37 19.95 3.96
CA GLY A 64 12.67 18.76 3.18
C GLY A 64 11.75 17.59 3.48
N VAL A 65 11.87 16.55 2.63
CA VAL A 65 11.25 15.23 2.83
C VAL A 65 12.32 14.26 3.29
N PHE A 66 12.13 13.63 4.42
CA PHE A 66 13.05 12.69 5.05
C PHE A 66 12.48 11.28 4.95
N LEU A 67 13.17 10.43 4.20
CA LEU A 67 12.72 9.06 3.91
C LEU A 67 13.42 8.06 4.82
N THR A 68 12.64 7.24 5.52
CA THR A 68 13.18 6.26 6.47
C THR A 68 13.73 5.02 5.78
N HIS A 69 13.06 4.52 4.73
CA HIS A 69 13.45 3.30 4.02
C HIS A 69 12.81 3.22 2.62
N GLY A 70 13.21 2.23 1.83
CA GLY A 70 12.87 2.12 0.41
C GLY A 70 11.57 1.37 0.07
N HIS A 71 10.66 1.14 1.02
CA HIS A 71 9.38 0.50 0.71
C HIS A 71 8.36 1.51 0.14
N ALA A 72 7.38 1.00 -0.60
CA ALA A 72 6.38 1.84 -1.26
C ALA A 72 5.50 2.63 -0.28
N ASP A 73 5.28 2.13 0.92
CA ASP A 73 4.52 2.79 1.99
C ASP A 73 5.28 3.93 2.68
N ALA A 74 6.58 4.10 2.38
CA ALA A 74 7.42 5.22 2.80
C ALA A 74 7.80 6.18 1.65
N ILE A 75 7.96 5.68 0.40
CA ILE A 75 8.46 6.50 -0.72
C ILE A 75 7.50 6.62 -1.91
N GLY A 76 6.44 5.80 -1.96
CA GLY A 76 5.67 5.62 -3.20
C GLY A 76 4.78 6.80 -3.59
N ALA A 77 4.42 7.70 -2.66
CA ALA A 77 3.68 8.92 -2.96
C ALA A 77 4.59 10.13 -3.26
N LEU A 78 5.90 9.98 -3.12
CA LEU A 78 6.88 11.05 -3.38
C LEU A 78 6.72 11.71 -4.76
N PRO A 79 6.49 10.98 -5.88
CA PRO A 79 6.29 11.63 -7.19
C PRO A 79 5.13 12.62 -7.22
N TYR A 80 4.05 12.34 -6.48
CA TYR A 80 2.87 13.19 -6.42
C TYR A 80 3.09 14.44 -5.57
N LEU A 81 3.84 14.30 -4.47
CA LEU A 81 4.28 15.44 -3.64
C LEU A 81 5.17 16.37 -4.46
N LEU A 82 6.19 15.83 -5.13
CA LEU A 82 7.18 16.59 -5.89
C LEU A 82 6.60 17.23 -7.15
N ALA A 83 5.45 16.80 -7.65
CA ALA A 83 4.77 17.43 -8.77
C ALA A 83 4.30 18.85 -8.43
N GLU A 84 3.88 19.07 -7.17
CA GLU A 84 3.33 20.35 -6.68
C GLU A 84 4.31 21.12 -5.79
N ALA A 85 5.17 20.40 -5.05
CA ALA A 85 6.15 20.98 -4.14
C ALA A 85 7.55 20.39 -4.44
N LYS A 86 8.37 21.16 -5.17
CA LYS A 86 9.75 20.78 -5.50
C LYS A 86 10.68 21.13 -4.34
N VAL A 87 10.83 20.19 -3.41
CA VAL A 87 11.58 20.35 -2.17
C VAL A 87 12.68 19.31 -2.08
N PRO A 88 13.79 19.56 -1.34
CA PRO A 88 14.87 18.59 -1.19
C PRO A 88 14.40 17.30 -0.53
N VAL A 89 14.95 16.17 -0.97
CA VAL A 89 14.63 14.83 -0.48
C VAL A 89 15.88 14.20 0.12
N PHE A 90 15.80 13.75 1.36
CA PHE A 90 16.87 13.16 2.13
C PHE A 90 16.56 11.68 2.41
N GLY A 91 17.56 10.81 2.30
CA GLY A 91 17.43 9.39 2.63
C GLY A 91 18.75 8.66 2.41
N THR A 92 18.82 7.41 2.85
CA THR A 92 20.01 6.58 2.64
C THR A 92 20.20 6.24 1.15
N GLU A 93 21.39 5.77 0.79
CA GLU A 93 21.76 5.58 -0.62
C GLU A 93 20.76 4.66 -1.36
N LEU A 94 20.43 3.52 -0.79
CA LEU A 94 19.45 2.60 -1.38
C LEU A 94 18.05 3.22 -1.45
N THR A 95 17.60 3.87 -0.38
CA THR A 95 16.29 4.53 -0.30
C THR A 95 16.14 5.59 -1.40
N ILE A 96 17.16 6.44 -1.57
CA ILE A 96 17.18 7.46 -2.63
C ILE A 96 17.15 6.83 -4.03
N GLU A 97 17.94 5.79 -4.28
CA GLU A 97 17.94 5.14 -5.60
C GLU A 97 16.60 4.46 -5.92
N LEU A 98 15.94 3.86 -4.92
CA LEU A 98 14.59 3.31 -5.08
C LEU A 98 13.54 4.43 -5.26
N ALA A 99 13.62 5.53 -4.52
CA ALA A 99 12.76 6.69 -4.69
C ALA A 99 12.88 7.30 -6.11
N LYS A 100 14.11 7.36 -6.65
CA LYS A 100 14.36 7.77 -8.05
C LYS A 100 13.66 6.87 -9.06
N LEU A 101 13.47 5.57 -8.79
CA LEU A 101 12.71 4.69 -9.69
C LEU A 101 11.23 5.12 -9.76
N PHE A 102 10.61 5.43 -8.62
CA PHE A 102 9.24 5.95 -8.57
C PHE A 102 9.13 7.31 -9.28
N VAL A 103 10.05 8.23 -9.02
CA VAL A 103 10.07 9.57 -9.64
C VAL A 103 10.26 9.49 -11.15
N LYS A 104 11.14 8.63 -11.66
CA LYS A 104 11.34 8.39 -13.10
C LYS A 104 10.12 7.79 -13.78
N GLY A 105 9.30 7.04 -13.05
CA GLY A 105 8.04 6.45 -13.51
C GLY A 105 6.90 7.46 -13.70
N ASN A 106 7.06 8.71 -13.22
CA ASN A 106 6.06 9.76 -13.32
C ASN A 106 6.54 10.90 -14.23
N ASP A 107 5.87 11.10 -15.35
CA ASP A 107 6.27 12.07 -16.38
C ASP A 107 6.35 13.51 -15.90
N SER A 108 5.56 13.89 -14.90
CA SER A 108 5.51 15.27 -14.36
C SER A 108 6.79 15.65 -13.61
N VAL A 109 7.49 14.67 -13.03
CA VAL A 109 8.64 14.89 -12.13
C VAL A 109 9.89 14.11 -12.51
N LYS A 110 9.89 13.39 -13.62
CA LYS A 110 11.03 12.54 -14.06
C LYS A 110 12.39 13.25 -14.19
N LYS A 111 12.40 14.59 -14.21
CA LYS A 111 13.61 15.42 -14.27
C LYS A 111 14.04 15.97 -12.91
N PHE A 112 13.28 15.67 -11.84
CA PHE A 112 13.64 16.07 -10.49
C PHE A 112 14.94 15.38 -10.06
N ASN A 113 15.85 16.14 -9.42
CA ASN A 113 17.19 15.64 -9.06
C ASN A 113 17.72 16.19 -7.73
N ASP A 114 16.88 16.87 -6.94
CA ASP A 114 17.27 17.42 -5.64
C ASP A 114 17.18 16.34 -4.54
N PHE A 115 18.05 15.33 -4.69
CA PHE A 115 18.17 14.22 -3.77
C PHE A 115 19.49 14.27 -3.01
N HIS A 116 19.44 14.13 -1.71
CA HIS A 116 20.57 14.16 -0.78
C HIS A 116 20.71 12.80 -0.10
N VAL A 117 21.85 12.17 -0.31
CA VAL A 117 22.18 10.91 0.36
C VAL A 117 22.72 11.21 1.76
N ILE A 118 22.15 10.58 2.75
CA ILE A 118 22.54 10.68 4.16
C ILE A 118 22.79 9.27 4.73
N ASP A 119 23.37 9.21 5.90
CA ASP A 119 23.57 8.00 6.70
C ASP A 119 23.20 8.25 8.18
N GLN A 120 23.36 7.22 9.01
CA GLN A 120 23.05 7.30 10.45
C GLN A 120 23.93 8.29 11.23
N ASN A 121 25.05 8.77 10.66
CA ASN A 121 25.96 9.71 11.30
C ASN A 121 25.77 11.15 10.78
N SER A 122 24.88 11.33 9.82
CA SER A 122 24.61 12.63 9.22
C SER A 122 23.82 13.53 10.18
N GLU A 123 24.19 14.82 10.22
CA GLU A 123 23.45 15.86 10.92
C GLU A 123 23.24 17.04 9.98
N ILE A 124 22.03 17.60 9.94
CA ILE A 124 21.67 18.69 9.04
C ILE A 124 21.01 19.80 9.85
N ASP A 125 21.65 20.96 9.87
CA ASP A 125 21.16 22.15 10.56
C ASP A 125 20.27 22.98 9.61
N PHE A 126 19.00 23.15 10.00
CA PHE A 126 18.01 23.98 9.30
C PHE A 126 17.77 25.32 10.02
N GLY A 127 18.54 25.63 11.05
CA GLY A 127 18.38 26.83 11.88
C GLY A 127 17.33 26.70 12.96
N ASP A 128 16.10 26.32 12.62
CA ASP A 128 15.01 26.08 13.58
C ASP A 128 15.16 24.76 14.35
N ALA A 129 15.77 23.76 13.70
CA ALA A 129 16.04 22.45 14.26
C ALA A 129 17.22 21.78 13.54
N VAL A 130 17.86 20.84 14.23
CA VAL A 130 18.88 19.95 13.65
C VAL A 130 18.27 18.58 13.45
N VAL A 131 18.38 18.02 12.23
CA VAL A 131 17.91 16.68 11.91
C VAL A 131 19.07 15.71 11.94
N SER A 132 18.96 14.66 12.76
CA SER A 132 19.93 13.56 12.87
C SER A 132 19.21 12.21 12.72
N PHE A 133 19.96 11.12 12.67
CA PHE A 133 19.43 9.83 12.29
C PHE A 133 19.97 8.72 13.21
N PHE A 134 19.31 7.55 13.18
CA PHE A 134 19.80 6.31 13.78
C PHE A 134 19.37 5.12 12.92
N GLN A 135 20.20 4.08 12.89
CA GLN A 135 19.89 2.88 12.11
C GLN A 135 18.89 1.98 12.83
N THR A 136 17.94 1.41 12.08
CA THR A 136 16.92 0.47 12.55
C THR A 136 16.98 -0.84 11.76
N THR A 137 16.53 -1.94 12.37
CA THR A 137 16.34 -3.22 11.67
C THR A 137 14.97 -3.26 11.01
N HIS A 138 14.98 -3.48 9.70
CA HIS A 138 13.76 -3.74 8.94
C HIS A 138 14.04 -4.79 7.84
N SER A 139 13.05 -5.07 6.96
CA SER A 139 13.19 -6.07 5.88
C SER A 139 13.99 -5.57 4.66
N ILE A 140 14.48 -4.34 4.69
CA ILE A 140 15.32 -3.71 3.69
C ILE A 140 16.52 -3.05 4.37
N PRO A 141 17.74 -3.12 3.80
CA PRO A 141 18.93 -2.55 4.43
C PRO A 141 18.89 -1.03 4.45
N GLU A 142 19.71 -0.45 5.33
CA GLU A 142 19.83 1.01 5.50
C GLU A 142 18.54 1.70 5.95
N SER A 143 17.64 0.99 6.62
CA SER A 143 16.49 1.61 7.28
C SER A 143 16.95 2.46 8.45
N ILE A 144 16.38 3.67 8.57
CA ILE A 144 16.74 4.65 9.59
C ILE A 144 15.51 5.21 10.29
N GLY A 145 15.69 5.59 11.55
CA GLY A 145 14.80 6.53 12.23
C GLY A 145 15.32 7.94 12.14
N ILE A 146 14.47 8.91 12.37
CA ILE A 146 14.72 10.34 12.22
C ILE A 146 14.55 11.03 13.57
N VAL A 147 15.50 11.90 13.93
CA VAL A 147 15.47 12.71 15.15
C VAL A 147 15.50 14.18 14.75
N ILE A 148 14.47 14.92 15.14
CA ILE A 148 14.43 16.37 14.99
C ILE A 148 14.76 16.97 16.35
N ASN A 149 15.99 17.50 16.47
CA ASN A 149 16.48 18.09 17.71
C ASN A 149 15.94 19.52 17.82
N THR A 150 15.19 19.80 18.85
CA THR A 150 14.61 21.13 19.13
C THR A 150 15.02 21.62 20.52
N PRO A 151 14.92 22.92 20.80
CA PRO A 151 15.18 23.44 22.15
C PRO A 151 14.26 22.87 23.24
N GLU A 152 13.10 22.32 22.86
CA GLU A 152 12.11 21.74 23.79
C GLU A 152 12.35 20.23 24.04
N GLY A 153 13.27 19.60 23.27
CA GLY A 153 13.60 18.18 23.30
C GLY A 153 13.48 17.54 21.92
N ASN A 154 13.88 16.29 21.84
CA ASN A 154 13.93 15.54 20.58
C ASN A 154 12.55 15.04 20.16
N ILE A 155 12.18 15.24 18.91
CA ILE A 155 11.07 14.56 18.26
C ILE A 155 11.66 13.38 17.49
N VAL A 156 11.26 12.16 17.84
CA VAL A 156 11.80 10.93 17.26
C VAL A 156 10.72 10.23 16.44
N TYR A 157 11.05 9.91 15.19
CA TYR A 157 10.26 9.08 14.30
C TYR A 157 11.02 7.80 13.99
N THR A 158 10.45 6.65 14.35
CA THR A 158 11.18 5.38 14.24
C THR A 158 11.29 4.87 12.80
N GLY A 159 10.39 5.29 11.89
CA GLY A 159 10.10 4.50 10.71
C GLY A 159 9.60 3.10 11.10
N ASP A 160 9.60 2.18 10.16
CA ASP A 160 9.26 0.79 10.40
C ASP A 160 10.46 0.05 11.02
N PHE A 161 10.24 -0.70 12.10
CA PHE A 161 11.34 -1.37 12.78
C PHE A 161 10.94 -2.66 13.50
N LYS A 162 11.91 -3.50 13.73
CA LYS A 162 11.94 -4.59 14.73
C LYS A 162 13.29 -4.60 15.43
N PHE A 163 13.44 -5.40 16.46
CA PHE A 163 14.76 -5.71 17.01
C PHE A 163 15.17 -7.14 16.67
N ASP A 164 16.30 -7.27 16.00
CA ASP A 164 16.91 -8.56 15.64
C ASP A 164 18.42 -8.50 15.89
N GLN A 165 18.88 -9.25 16.89
CA GLN A 165 20.28 -9.27 17.28
C GLN A 165 21.15 -10.13 16.34
N THR A 166 20.53 -10.87 15.41
CA THR A 166 21.23 -11.69 14.41
C THR A 166 21.39 -10.96 13.07
N ALA A 167 20.83 -9.75 12.96
CA ALA A 167 20.89 -8.95 11.74
C ALA A 167 22.33 -8.58 11.37
N SER A 168 22.65 -8.63 10.07
CA SER A 168 23.93 -8.15 9.56
C SER A 168 24.08 -6.64 9.72
N GLU A 169 25.31 -6.12 9.62
CA GLU A 169 25.66 -4.72 9.87
C GLU A 169 24.74 -3.71 9.14
N SER A 170 24.40 -3.98 7.88
CA SER A 170 23.53 -3.10 7.10
C SER A 170 22.04 -3.11 7.52
N TYR A 171 21.67 -4.02 8.43
CA TYR A 171 20.33 -4.17 9.00
C TYR A 171 20.31 -3.97 10.53
N ALA A 172 21.46 -3.85 11.17
CA ALA A 172 21.54 -3.83 12.63
C ALA A 172 21.00 -2.53 13.22
N THR A 173 20.25 -2.62 14.31
CA THR A 173 19.84 -1.43 15.08
C THR A 173 21.01 -0.88 15.89
N ASP A 174 21.21 0.44 15.85
CA ASP A 174 22.17 1.13 16.69
C ASP A 174 21.59 1.41 18.10
N PHE A 175 21.70 0.42 18.98
CA PHE A 175 21.24 0.53 20.35
C PHE A 175 22.01 1.60 21.17
N ALA A 176 23.28 1.83 20.85
CA ALA A 176 24.08 2.85 21.54
C ALA A 176 23.55 4.25 21.23
N ARG A 177 23.28 4.54 19.96
CA ARG A 177 22.68 5.81 19.54
C ARG A 177 21.28 6.02 20.12
N LEU A 178 20.43 4.98 20.13
CA LEU A 178 19.12 5.05 20.78
C LEU A 178 19.22 5.42 22.27
N ALA A 179 20.15 4.82 22.99
CA ALA A 179 20.37 5.15 24.41
C ALA A 179 20.93 6.57 24.62
N GLU A 180 21.73 7.10 23.67
CA GLU A 180 22.18 8.50 23.68
C GLU A 180 21.03 9.46 23.47
N ILE A 181 20.21 9.25 22.44
CA ILE A 181 19.01 10.04 22.16
C ILE A 181 18.08 10.08 23.40
N GLY A 182 17.90 8.92 24.04
CA GLY A 182 17.11 8.85 25.30
C GLY A 182 17.71 9.65 26.46
N ARG A 183 19.04 9.78 26.55
CA ARG A 183 19.72 10.62 27.55
C ARG A 183 19.66 12.12 27.21
N GLU A 184 19.67 12.45 25.94
CA GLU A 184 19.49 13.85 25.47
C GLU A 184 18.09 14.36 25.80
N GLY A 185 17.09 13.49 25.88
CA GLY A 185 15.70 13.79 26.23
C GLY A 185 14.76 13.77 25.02
N VAL A 186 13.81 12.86 25.04
CA VAL A 186 12.80 12.72 23.99
C VAL A 186 11.50 13.37 24.41
N LEU A 187 11.13 14.45 23.71
CA LEU A 187 9.85 15.13 23.90
C LEU A 187 8.70 14.28 23.35
N ALA A 188 8.80 13.85 22.10
CA ALA A 188 7.76 13.08 21.43
C ALA A 188 8.36 11.90 20.64
N LEU A 189 7.72 10.74 20.76
CA LEU A 189 8.06 9.54 20.00
C LEU A 189 6.88 9.17 19.09
N LEU A 190 7.09 9.23 17.78
CA LEU A 190 6.21 8.70 16.75
C LEU A 190 6.73 7.30 16.41
N SER A 191 6.01 6.25 16.78
CA SER A 191 6.54 4.88 16.73
C SER A 191 5.61 3.90 16.02
N ASP A 192 6.21 3.07 15.16
CA ASP A 192 5.56 1.96 14.44
C ASP A 192 4.77 1.05 15.39
N SER A 193 3.57 0.68 14.97
CA SER A 193 2.65 -0.14 15.76
C SER A 193 2.11 -1.36 15.01
N ALA A 194 2.55 -1.60 13.76
CA ALA A 194 1.92 -2.56 12.84
C ALA A 194 1.91 -4.04 13.31
N ASN A 195 2.54 -4.36 14.42
CA ASN A 195 2.52 -5.71 15.02
C ASN A 195 2.40 -5.64 16.57
N ALA A 196 1.93 -4.50 17.09
CA ALA A 196 1.87 -4.20 18.53
C ALA A 196 0.94 -5.13 19.31
N ASP A 197 -0.09 -5.67 18.70
CA ASP A 197 -1.05 -6.61 19.30
C ASP A 197 -0.51 -8.04 19.39
N SER A 198 0.64 -8.34 18.77
CA SER A 198 1.30 -9.64 18.82
C SER A 198 2.18 -9.76 20.07
N LYS A 199 1.91 -10.81 20.88
CA LYS A 199 2.78 -11.23 21.98
C LYS A 199 3.78 -12.32 21.57
N ILE A 200 3.63 -12.85 20.35
CA ILE A 200 4.49 -13.91 19.84
C ILE A 200 5.78 -13.26 19.36
N GLN A 201 6.91 -13.85 19.75
CA GLN A 201 8.22 -13.40 19.28
C GLN A 201 8.31 -13.54 17.76
N VAL A 202 8.78 -12.49 17.10
CA VAL A 202 9.10 -12.53 15.67
C VAL A 202 10.40 -13.33 15.50
N ALA A 203 10.42 -14.22 14.51
CA ALA A 203 11.61 -14.99 14.18
C ALA A 203 12.76 -14.06 13.74
N SER A 204 13.97 -14.41 14.12
CA SER A 204 15.18 -13.74 13.64
C SER A 204 15.37 -13.98 12.14
N GLU A 205 16.08 -13.09 11.47
CA GLU A 205 16.37 -13.27 10.04
C GLU A 205 17.25 -14.51 9.80
N GLN A 206 18.06 -14.91 10.78
CA GLN A 206 18.82 -16.17 10.71
C GLN A 206 17.89 -17.38 10.71
N GLU A 207 16.96 -17.50 11.67
CA GLU A 207 15.99 -18.61 11.71
C GLU A 207 15.17 -18.70 10.42
N VAL A 208 14.84 -17.55 9.83
CA VAL A 208 14.11 -17.50 8.57
C VAL A 208 14.98 -17.98 7.41
N GLY A 209 16.24 -17.56 7.35
CA GLY A 209 17.22 -18.02 6.36
C GLY A 209 17.43 -19.52 6.40
N ASP A 210 17.63 -20.07 7.61
CA ASP A 210 17.79 -21.51 7.83
C ASP A 210 16.55 -22.29 7.36
N ALA A 211 15.35 -21.84 7.68
CA ALA A 211 14.11 -22.48 7.24
C ALA A 211 13.90 -22.41 5.70
N ILE A 212 14.37 -21.35 5.04
CA ILE A 212 14.35 -21.23 3.58
C ILE A 212 15.34 -22.23 2.97
N LEU A 213 16.58 -22.27 3.48
CA LEU A 213 17.61 -23.19 3.03
C LEU A 213 17.15 -24.64 3.17
N ASP A 214 16.71 -25.06 4.37
CA ASP A 214 16.23 -26.42 4.63
C ASP A 214 15.10 -26.81 3.67
N THR A 215 14.13 -25.90 3.47
CA THR A 215 12.98 -26.17 2.59
C THR A 215 13.41 -26.36 1.13
N ILE A 216 14.38 -25.56 0.66
CA ILE A 216 14.88 -25.62 -0.72
C ILE A 216 15.78 -26.85 -0.91
N ALA A 217 16.60 -27.18 0.08
CA ALA A 217 17.51 -28.32 0.04
C ALA A 217 16.77 -29.67 0.04
N ASP A 218 15.67 -29.76 0.79
CA ASP A 218 14.85 -30.98 0.90
C ASP A 218 13.98 -31.27 -0.34
N TRP A 219 13.97 -30.39 -1.35
CA TRP A 219 13.08 -30.53 -2.50
C TRP A 219 13.83 -30.93 -3.78
N ASP A 220 13.48 -32.08 -4.36
CA ASP A 220 14.11 -32.61 -5.56
C ASP A 220 13.62 -31.97 -6.88
N GLY A 221 12.53 -31.21 -6.84
CA GLY A 221 11.94 -30.57 -8.01
C GLY A 221 12.28 -29.07 -8.10
N ARG A 222 11.56 -28.37 -8.97
CA ARG A 222 11.63 -26.93 -9.14
C ARG A 222 10.97 -26.23 -7.97
N VAL A 223 11.58 -25.16 -7.49
CA VAL A 223 11.04 -24.34 -6.39
C VAL A 223 10.59 -22.97 -6.91
N ILE A 224 9.36 -22.59 -6.62
CA ILE A 224 8.80 -21.26 -6.90
C ILE A 224 8.65 -20.54 -5.57
N VAL A 225 9.51 -19.55 -5.31
CA VAL A 225 9.48 -18.74 -4.08
C VAL A 225 8.66 -17.49 -4.33
N ALA A 226 7.65 -17.26 -3.51
CA ALA A 226 6.80 -16.07 -3.56
C ALA A 226 7.21 -15.08 -2.44
N ALA A 227 7.74 -13.92 -2.84
CA ALA A 227 8.27 -12.89 -1.95
C ALA A 227 7.84 -11.48 -2.38
N VAL A 228 7.98 -10.49 -1.49
CA VAL A 228 7.82 -9.07 -1.83
C VAL A 228 9.11 -8.54 -2.46
N ALA A 229 9.00 -7.79 -3.56
CA ALA A 229 10.17 -7.32 -4.33
C ALA A 229 11.13 -6.42 -3.53
N SER A 230 10.62 -5.65 -2.59
CA SER A 230 11.42 -4.75 -1.75
C SER A 230 11.91 -5.39 -0.45
N ASN A 231 11.50 -6.64 -0.13
CA ASN A 231 12.06 -7.38 1.00
C ASN A 231 13.43 -7.99 0.60
N LEU A 232 14.47 -7.16 0.66
CA LEU A 232 15.80 -7.55 0.22
C LEU A 232 16.46 -8.56 1.16
N SER A 233 16.11 -8.57 2.43
CA SER A 233 16.56 -9.63 3.37
C SER A 233 16.10 -11.00 2.87
N ARG A 234 14.84 -11.12 2.49
CA ARG A 234 14.26 -12.37 1.96
C ARG A 234 14.88 -12.79 0.63
N ILE A 235 15.14 -11.81 -0.25
CA ILE A 235 15.77 -12.07 -1.54
C ILE A 235 17.21 -12.57 -1.33
N GLN A 236 17.96 -11.98 -0.40
CA GLN A 236 19.31 -12.44 -0.05
C GLN A 236 19.30 -13.89 0.45
N GLN A 237 18.39 -14.23 1.37
CA GLN A 237 18.25 -15.59 1.90
C GLN A 237 17.94 -16.62 0.80
N VAL A 238 17.14 -16.25 -0.20
CA VAL A 238 16.88 -17.11 -1.37
C VAL A 238 18.13 -17.26 -2.24
N PHE A 239 18.93 -16.19 -2.40
CA PHE A 239 20.20 -16.26 -3.15
C PHE A 239 21.22 -17.13 -2.44
N ASP A 240 21.32 -17.02 -1.12
CA ASP A 240 22.22 -17.81 -0.30
C ASP A 240 21.84 -19.30 -0.36
N ALA A 241 20.54 -19.61 -0.19
CA ALA A 241 20.03 -20.98 -0.33
C ALA A 241 20.24 -21.54 -1.75
N ALA A 242 20.09 -20.72 -2.78
CA ALA A 242 20.35 -21.14 -4.17
C ALA A 242 21.84 -21.44 -4.40
N ALA A 243 22.73 -20.64 -3.80
CA ALA A 243 24.16 -20.85 -3.91
C ALA A 243 24.61 -22.14 -3.20
N GLU A 244 24.10 -22.40 -2.00
CA GLU A 244 24.43 -23.61 -1.23
C GLU A 244 23.88 -24.89 -1.86
N THR A 245 22.68 -24.83 -2.47
CA THR A 245 22.07 -25.98 -3.14
C THR A 245 22.48 -26.13 -4.60
N GLY A 246 23.35 -25.24 -5.12
CA GLY A 246 23.82 -25.27 -6.51
C GLY A 246 22.76 -24.87 -7.56
N ARG A 247 21.62 -24.32 -7.13
CA ARG A 247 20.50 -23.93 -7.98
C ARG A 247 20.71 -22.56 -8.65
N ARG A 248 19.99 -22.30 -9.73
CA ARG A 248 19.93 -21.01 -10.45
C ARG A 248 18.67 -20.28 -10.07
N VAL A 249 18.74 -18.97 -9.98
CA VAL A 249 17.59 -18.13 -9.66
C VAL A 249 17.10 -17.39 -10.90
N VAL A 250 15.80 -17.47 -11.13
CA VAL A 250 15.09 -16.71 -12.17
C VAL A 250 14.21 -15.68 -11.49
N LEU A 251 14.41 -14.41 -11.79
CA LEU A 251 13.55 -13.34 -11.29
C LEU A 251 12.33 -13.20 -12.18
N THR A 252 11.14 -13.24 -11.59
CA THR A 252 9.86 -12.97 -12.23
C THR A 252 9.06 -11.98 -11.39
N GLY A 253 8.32 -11.08 -12.05
CA GLY A 253 7.63 -9.97 -11.41
C GLY A 253 7.94 -8.65 -12.10
N PHE A 254 7.19 -7.60 -11.75
CA PHE A 254 7.24 -6.35 -12.52
C PHE A 254 8.50 -5.51 -12.19
N ASP A 255 8.80 -5.31 -10.90
CA ASP A 255 9.84 -4.37 -10.46
C ASP A 255 11.09 -5.04 -9.89
N VAL A 256 11.03 -6.35 -9.64
CA VAL A 256 12.09 -7.07 -8.93
C VAL A 256 13.45 -6.96 -9.62
N GLU A 257 13.49 -6.99 -10.95
CA GLU A 257 14.75 -6.92 -11.69
C GLU A 257 15.45 -5.56 -11.47
N ASN A 258 14.70 -4.45 -11.48
CA ASN A 258 15.24 -3.11 -11.24
C ASN A 258 15.70 -2.95 -9.79
N ILE A 259 14.91 -3.41 -8.82
CA ILE A 259 15.24 -3.35 -7.40
C ILE A 259 16.49 -4.17 -7.10
N VAL A 260 16.51 -5.44 -7.54
CA VAL A 260 17.66 -6.34 -7.32
C VAL A 260 18.92 -5.82 -7.98
N ARG A 261 18.86 -5.37 -9.24
CA ARG A 261 20.02 -4.78 -9.93
C ARG A 261 20.54 -3.52 -9.23
N THR A 262 19.64 -2.68 -8.73
CA THR A 262 20.01 -1.49 -7.96
C THR A 262 20.71 -1.89 -6.67
N ALA A 263 20.15 -2.84 -5.91
CA ALA A 263 20.72 -3.31 -4.67
C ALA A 263 22.09 -4.00 -4.85
N ILE A 264 22.25 -4.79 -5.91
CA ILE A 264 23.56 -5.41 -6.25
C ILE A 264 24.58 -4.33 -6.61
N ARG A 265 24.22 -3.35 -7.44
CA ARG A 265 25.11 -2.23 -7.84
C ARG A 265 25.60 -1.43 -6.64
N LEU A 266 24.78 -1.32 -5.60
CA LEU A 266 25.08 -0.61 -4.36
C LEU A 266 25.73 -1.52 -3.29
N ASN A 267 26.03 -2.78 -3.60
CA ASN A 267 26.53 -3.79 -2.67
C ASN A 267 25.61 -4.05 -1.45
N LYS A 268 24.29 -3.85 -1.63
CA LYS A 268 23.26 -4.15 -0.61
C LYS A 268 22.62 -5.53 -0.80
N LEU A 269 22.87 -6.16 -1.94
CA LEU A 269 22.64 -7.58 -2.20
C LEU A 269 23.91 -8.19 -2.78
N SER A 270 24.29 -9.37 -2.29
CA SER A 270 25.45 -10.11 -2.74
C SER A 270 25.04 -11.33 -3.58
N LEU A 271 25.83 -11.62 -4.60
CA LEU A 271 25.73 -12.85 -5.37
C LEU A 271 26.98 -13.69 -5.11
N ALA A 272 26.81 -14.95 -4.77
CA ALA A 272 27.93 -15.88 -4.61
C ALA A 272 28.73 -16.01 -5.93
N ASN A 273 28.08 -15.88 -7.08
CA ASN A 273 28.70 -15.79 -8.40
C ASN A 273 27.70 -15.19 -9.41
N GLU A 274 28.22 -14.64 -10.51
CA GLU A 274 27.40 -14.02 -11.56
C GLU A 274 26.47 -15.01 -12.29
N LYS A 275 26.77 -16.32 -12.24
CA LYS A 275 25.94 -17.35 -12.88
C LYS A 275 24.72 -17.74 -12.06
N LEU A 276 24.59 -17.24 -10.83
CA LEU A 276 23.45 -17.53 -9.95
C LEU A 276 22.14 -17.06 -10.60
N LEU A 277 22.14 -15.84 -11.16
CA LEU A 277 20.97 -15.27 -11.83
C LEU A 277 20.96 -15.62 -13.31
N ILE A 278 19.88 -16.21 -13.79
CA ILE A 278 19.64 -16.50 -15.20
C ILE A 278 18.36 -15.81 -15.70
N LYS A 279 18.28 -15.56 -16.99
CA LYS A 279 17.08 -14.99 -17.60
C LYS A 279 15.98 -16.04 -17.73
N ALA A 280 14.73 -15.65 -17.61
CA ALA A 280 13.58 -16.56 -17.76
C ALA A 280 13.58 -17.38 -19.07
N LYS A 281 14.12 -16.82 -20.16
CA LYS A 281 14.26 -17.52 -21.45
C LYS A 281 15.31 -18.64 -21.45
N GLU A 282 16.15 -18.70 -20.45
CA GLU A 282 17.23 -19.67 -20.33
C GLU A 282 16.86 -20.88 -19.46
N MET A 283 15.71 -20.84 -18.79
CA MET A 283 15.23 -21.92 -17.89
C MET A 283 15.25 -23.30 -18.56
N SER A 284 14.88 -23.39 -19.85
CA SER A 284 14.84 -24.65 -20.58
C SER A 284 16.18 -25.35 -20.79
N ARG A 285 17.29 -24.72 -20.35
CA ARG A 285 18.64 -25.30 -20.39
C ARG A 285 19.02 -26.04 -19.11
N PHE A 286 18.16 -25.99 -18.11
CA PHE A 286 18.41 -26.51 -16.77
C PHE A 286 17.33 -27.52 -16.39
N GLU A 287 17.68 -28.50 -15.60
CA GLU A 287 16.74 -29.45 -15.01
C GLU A 287 15.93 -28.77 -13.90
N ASP A 288 14.75 -29.32 -13.57
CA ASP A 288 13.85 -28.71 -12.58
C ASP A 288 14.50 -28.53 -11.20
N HIS A 289 15.27 -29.53 -10.74
CA HIS A 289 15.98 -29.48 -9.46
C HIS A 289 17.10 -28.41 -9.42
N GLU A 290 17.51 -27.86 -10.55
CA GLU A 290 18.50 -26.79 -10.64
C GLU A 290 17.88 -25.38 -10.61
N LEU A 291 16.55 -25.27 -10.51
CA LEU A 291 15.85 -24.00 -10.68
C LEU A 291 15.12 -23.54 -9.42
N ILE A 292 15.34 -22.29 -9.08
CA ILE A 292 14.48 -21.48 -8.19
C ILE A 292 13.88 -20.34 -9.02
N ILE A 293 12.55 -20.19 -8.97
CA ILE A 293 11.85 -19.06 -9.56
C ILE A 293 11.42 -18.13 -8.42
N LEU A 294 11.96 -16.93 -8.37
CA LEU A 294 11.57 -15.91 -7.43
C LEU A 294 10.48 -15.04 -8.06
N GLU A 295 9.24 -15.24 -7.62
CA GLU A 295 8.07 -14.47 -8.06
C GLU A 295 7.71 -13.42 -7.03
N THR A 296 7.65 -12.16 -7.47
CA THR A 296 7.31 -11.04 -6.58
C THR A 296 5.99 -10.36 -6.93
N GLY A 297 5.41 -10.72 -8.08
CA GLY A 297 4.19 -10.10 -8.57
C GLY A 297 4.35 -8.64 -9.00
N ARG A 298 3.23 -8.02 -9.34
CA ARG A 298 3.15 -6.57 -9.56
C ARG A 298 2.83 -5.90 -8.23
N MET A 299 3.47 -4.79 -7.92
CA MET A 299 3.21 -3.99 -6.71
C MET A 299 3.44 -4.79 -5.40
N GLY A 300 4.42 -5.69 -5.40
CA GLY A 300 4.73 -6.51 -4.22
C GLY A 300 3.75 -7.64 -3.90
N GLU A 301 2.80 -7.95 -4.79
CA GLU A 301 1.78 -8.97 -4.59
C GLU A 301 2.07 -10.28 -5.35
N PRO A 302 2.86 -11.20 -4.79
CA PRO A 302 3.24 -12.44 -5.48
C PRO A 302 2.05 -13.37 -5.74
N ILE A 303 0.99 -13.29 -4.94
CA ILE A 303 -0.18 -14.18 -5.02
C ILE A 303 -0.88 -14.09 -6.39
N ASN A 304 -0.96 -12.91 -7.00
CA ASN A 304 -1.49 -12.76 -8.35
C ASN A 304 -0.61 -13.41 -9.42
N GLY A 305 0.72 -13.39 -9.24
CA GLY A 305 1.68 -14.12 -10.08
C GLY A 305 1.43 -15.62 -10.00
N LEU A 306 1.38 -16.17 -8.79
CA LEU A 306 1.08 -17.59 -8.55
C LEU A 306 -0.25 -18.03 -9.18
N ARG A 307 -1.31 -17.21 -9.05
CA ARG A 307 -2.59 -17.47 -9.69
C ARG A 307 -2.47 -17.57 -11.21
N LYS A 308 -1.69 -16.68 -11.85
CA LYS A 308 -1.45 -16.73 -13.30
C LYS A 308 -0.64 -17.97 -13.70
N MET A 309 0.35 -18.36 -12.90
CA MET A 309 1.16 -19.56 -13.12
C MET A 309 0.30 -20.84 -13.04
N SER A 310 -0.63 -20.91 -12.07
CA SER A 310 -1.52 -22.07 -11.86
C SER A 310 -2.52 -22.30 -13.02
N ILE A 311 -2.84 -21.25 -13.79
CA ILE A 311 -3.81 -21.35 -14.92
C ILE A 311 -3.14 -21.20 -16.30
N GLY A 312 -1.82 -21.32 -16.38
CA GLY A 312 -1.06 -21.20 -17.63
C GLY A 312 -1.12 -19.82 -18.30
N ARG A 313 -1.36 -18.75 -17.53
CA ARG A 313 -1.44 -17.35 -18.03
C ARG A 313 -0.26 -16.48 -17.62
N HIS A 314 0.71 -17.04 -16.91
CA HIS A 314 1.95 -16.33 -16.62
C HIS A 314 2.86 -16.34 -17.86
N ARG A 315 3.59 -15.24 -18.07
CA ARG A 315 4.38 -15.04 -19.30
C ARG A 315 5.48 -16.09 -19.53
N TYR A 316 6.08 -16.59 -18.45
CA TYR A 316 7.28 -17.44 -18.52
C TYR A 316 7.14 -18.77 -17.78
N VAL A 317 6.24 -18.88 -16.83
CA VAL A 317 6.17 -20.02 -15.90
C VAL A 317 4.75 -20.55 -15.84
N GLU A 318 4.62 -21.86 -15.92
CA GLU A 318 3.41 -22.62 -15.61
C GLU A 318 3.74 -23.59 -14.49
N ILE A 319 2.88 -23.67 -13.48
CA ILE A 319 3.00 -24.63 -12.38
C ILE A 319 2.67 -26.01 -12.92
N LYS A 320 3.50 -26.97 -12.57
CA LYS A 320 3.38 -28.37 -13.01
C LYS A 320 3.60 -29.34 -11.86
N ASP A 321 3.36 -30.61 -12.13
CA ASP A 321 3.61 -31.69 -11.20
C ASP A 321 5.07 -31.71 -10.73
N GLY A 322 5.28 -31.87 -9.43
CA GLY A 322 6.60 -31.81 -8.80
C GLY A 322 7.12 -30.42 -8.43
N ASP A 323 6.40 -29.34 -8.73
CA ASP A 323 6.78 -28.00 -8.27
C ASP A 323 6.47 -27.77 -6.80
N LEU A 324 7.39 -27.15 -6.07
CA LEU A 324 7.13 -26.55 -4.76
C LEU A 324 6.85 -25.06 -4.92
N VAL A 325 5.70 -24.61 -4.46
CA VAL A 325 5.40 -23.18 -4.28
C VAL A 325 5.62 -22.82 -2.82
N TYR A 326 6.68 -22.08 -2.55
CA TYR A 326 7.05 -21.66 -1.20
C TYR A 326 6.73 -20.18 -0.97
N ILE A 327 5.71 -19.90 -0.17
CA ILE A 327 5.28 -18.54 0.16
C ILE A 327 6.05 -18.08 1.40
N VAL A 328 6.99 -17.15 1.21
CA VAL A 328 7.90 -16.64 2.25
C VAL A 328 7.52 -15.25 2.75
N THR A 329 6.26 -14.86 2.53
CA THR A 329 5.67 -13.62 3.05
C THR A 329 4.57 -13.94 4.05
N THR A 330 4.21 -12.95 4.88
CA THR A 330 3.02 -13.03 5.75
C THR A 330 1.89 -12.24 5.07
N PRO A 331 0.89 -12.91 4.48
CA PRO A 331 -0.27 -12.21 3.94
C PRO A 331 -1.03 -11.49 5.05
N SER A 332 -1.61 -10.33 4.73
CA SER A 332 -2.53 -9.68 5.65
C SER A 332 -3.79 -10.54 5.86
N ILE A 333 -4.43 -10.42 7.02
CA ILE A 333 -5.69 -11.12 7.36
C ILE A 333 -6.75 -10.93 6.26
N ALA A 334 -6.84 -9.73 5.70
CA ALA A 334 -7.78 -9.42 4.61
C ALA A 334 -7.53 -10.25 3.32
N LYS A 335 -6.34 -10.82 3.14
CA LYS A 335 -5.94 -11.61 1.96
C LYS A 335 -5.91 -13.12 2.18
N GLU A 336 -6.15 -13.61 3.38
CA GLU A 336 -6.12 -15.06 3.70
C GLU A 336 -7.03 -15.89 2.77
N ALA A 337 -8.25 -15.43 2.52
CA ALA A 337 -9.18 -16.12 1.61
C ALA A 337 -8.68 -16.16 0.15
N VAL A 338 -7.93 -15.14 -0.29
CA VAL A 338 -7.33 -15.11 -1.63
C VAL A 338 -6.17 -16.08 -1.70
N VAL A 339 -5.33 -16.11 -0.67
CA VAL A 339 -4.19 -17.04 -0.56
C VAL A 339 -4.70 -18.49 -0.59
N ALA A 340 -5.66 -18.86 0.28
CA ALA A 340 -6.24 -20.21 0.32
C ALA A 340 -6.83 -20.64 -1.03
N ARG A 341 -7.44 -19.69 -1.78
CA ARG A 341 -7.92 -19.98 -3.14
C ARG A 341 -6.79 -20.27 -4.11
N VAL A 342 -5.71 -19.50 -4.05
CA VAL A 342 -4.54 -19.69 -4.91
C VAL A 342 -3.81 -20.99 -4.56
N GLU A 343 -3.69 -21.34 -3.28
CA GLU A 343 -3.17 -22.64 -2.85
C GLU A 343 -3.93 -23.79 -3.51
N ASN A 344 -5.27 -23.78 -3.47
CA ASN A 344 -6.08 -24.78 -4.14
C ASN A 344 -5.80 -24.86 -5.66
N MET A 345 -5.57 -23.71 -6.30
CA MET A 345 -5.23 -23.66 -7.73
C MET A 345 -3.85 -24.24 -8.02
N VAL A 346 -2.87 -24.03 -7.12
CA VAL A 346 -1.54 -24.65 -7.21
C VAL A 346 -1.64 -26.16 -7.13
N TYR A 347 -2.37 -26.70 -6.14
CA TYR A 347 -2.60 -28.14 -6.02
C TYR A 347 -3.32 -28.73 -7.24
N GLN A 348 -4.30 -28.02 -7.80
CA GLN A 348 -4.98 -28.44 -9.04
C GLN A 348 -4.03 -28.47 -10.27
N ALA A 349 -3.00 -27.64 -10.27
CA ALA A 349 -1.96 -27.64 -11.31
C ALA A 349 -0.86 -28.69 -11.08
N GLY A 350 -0.91 -29.47 -9.99
CA GLY A 350 0.05 -30.52 -9.65
C GLY A 350 1.17 -30.07 -8.70
N GLY A 351 1.22 -28.79 -8.32
CA GLY A 351 2.23 -28.27 -7.39
C GLY A 351 1.87 -28.53 -5.93
N VAL A 352 2.84 -28.37 -5.04
CA VAL A 352 2.70 -28.43 -3.58
C VAL A 352 2.94 -27.04 -3.01
N VAL A 353 2.15 -26.64 -1.98
CA VAL A 353 2.33 -25.33 -1.33
C VAL A 353 2.93 -25.51 0.06
N LYS A 354 3.92 -24.70 0.40
CA LYS A 354 4.47 -24.52 1.74
C LYS A 354 4.42 -23.03 2.10
N LEU A 355 3.99 -22.73 3.32
CA LEU A 355 4.02 -21.36 3.87
C LEU A 355 5.08 -21.30 4.96
N ILE A 356 5.92 -20.28 4.95
CA ILE A 356 6.90 -20.06 6.01
C ILE A 356 6.21 -19.79 7.35
N THR A 357 5.04 -19.14 7.32
CA THR A 357 4.23 -18.81 8.50
C THR A 357 3.63 -20.02 9.21
N SER A 358 3.69 -21.20 8.62
CA SER A 358 3.27 -22.46 9.30
C SER A 358 4.27 -22.90 10.38
N SER A 359 5.52 -22.44 10.31
CA SER A 359 6.59 -22.81 11.23
C SER A 359 7.17 -21.63 12.02
N LEU A 360 7.16 -20.43 11.43
CA LEU A 360 7.80 -19.23 11.99
C LEU A 360 6.85 -18.03 11.95
N ARG A 361 6.92 -17.15 12.96
CA ARG A 361 6.28 -15.83 12.90
C ARG A 361 7.23 -14.85 12.21
N VAL A 362 6.93 -14.52 10.97
CA VAL A 362 7.74 -13.60 10.17
C VAL A 362 7.07 -12.22 10.13
N SER A 363 7.81 -11.17 10.50
CA SER A 363 7.35 -9.78 10.41
C SER A 363 8.56 -8.86 10.21
N GLY A 364 8.35 -7.75 9.50
CA GLY A 364 9.29 -6.62 9.45
C GLY A 364 9.08 -5.62 10.59
N HIS A 365 8.03 -5.79 11.41
CA HIS A 365 7.62 -4.88 12.47
C HIS A 365 7.76 -5.55 13.84
N GLY A 366 8.13 -4.74 14.82
CA GLY A 366 8.34 -5.17 16.20
C GLY A 366 7.05 -5.61 16.90
N ASN A 367 7.17 -6.59 17.78
CA ASN A 367 6.08 -7.02 18.65
C ASN A 367 6.04 -6.17 19.94
N ALA A 368 5.11 -6.47 20.86
CA ALA A 368 4.96 -5.75 22.12
C ALA A 368 6.28 -5.62 22.93
N ARG A 369 7.19 -6.62 22.89
CA ARG A 369 8.48 -6.55 23.60
C ARG A 369 9.47 -5.60 22.94
N ASP A 370 9.48 -5.56 21.61
CA ASP A 370 10.32 -4.62 20.87
C ASP A 370 9.88 -3.18 21.16
N LEU A 371 8.56 -2.94 21.21
CA LEU A 371 7.99 -1.64 21.58
C LEU A 371 8.35 -1.24 23.02
N GLN A 372 8.27 -2.17 23.98
CA GLN A 372 8.71 -1.93 25.36
C GLN A 372 10.19 -1.53 25.42
N LEU A 373 11.03 -2.22 24.64
CA LEU A 373 12.47 -1.91 24.59
C LEU A 373 12.73 -0.53 23.97
N MET A 374 12.07 -0.19 22.85
CA MET A 374 12.18 1.12 22.22
C MET A 374 11.81 2.24 23.20
N ILE A 375 10.65 2.12 23.86
CA ILE A 375 10.19 3.09 24.85
C ILE A 375 11.17 3.21 26.04
N ASN A 376 11.72 2.09 26.52
CA ASN A 376 12.68 2.09 27.63
C ASN A 376 14.03 2.72 27.26
N LEU A 377 14.49 2.55 26.02
CA LEU A 377 15.71 3.18 25.52
C LEU A 377 15.54 4.69 25.35
N LEU A 378 14.44 5.12 24.72
CA LEU A 378 14.19 6.53 24.38
C LEU A 378 13.56 7.33 25.53
N ARG A 379 12.78 6.71 26.41
CA ARG A 379 12.08 7.34 27.55
C ARG A 379 11.31 8.61 27.16
N PRO A 380 10.42 8.55 26.15
CA PRO A 380 9.74 9.73 25.65
C PRO A 380 8.78 10.31 26.71
N LYS A 381 8.64 11.65 26.71
CA LYS A 381 7.58 12.31 27.51
C LYS A 381 6.20 12.00 26.90
N TYR A 382 6.08 12.08 25.56
CA TYR A 382 4.85 11.81 24.84
C TYR A 382 5.03 10.71 23.80
N LEU A 383 4.02 9.84 23.68
CA LEU A 383 3.98 8.79 22.67
C LEU A 383 2.83 9.02 21.69
N PHE A 384 3.17 8.90 20.41
CA PHE A 384 2.24 8.88 19.28
C PHE A 384 2.37 7.53 18.58
N PRO A 385 1.52 6.54 18.88
CA PRO A 385 1.42 5.32 18.11
C PRO A 385 1.00 5.64 16.67
N ILE A 386 1.78 5.21 15.71
CA ILE A 386 1.58 5.42 14.28
C ILE A 386 1.78 4.10 13.52
N GLN A 387 1.59 4.09 12.20
CA GLN A 387 1.78 2.93 11.33
C GLN A 387 1.03 1.70 11.87
N GLY A 388 -0.29 1.65 11.66
CA GLY A 388 -1.10 0.53 12.10
C GLY A 388 -2.60 0.80 12.10
N GLU A 389 -3.38 -0.27 12.09
CA GLU A 389 -4.82 -0.21 12.33
C GLU A 389 -5.11 0.23 13.78
N TYR A 390 -6.33 0.69 14.06
CA TYR A 390 -6.65 1.21 15.39
C TYR A 390 -6.40 0.20 16.52
N ARG A 391 -6.63 -1.11 16.29
CA ARG A 391 -6.36 -2.19 17.25
C ARG A 391 -4.88 -2.29 17.63
N GLU A 392 -3.99 -2.03 16.66
CA GLU A 392 -2.54 -2.06 16.84
C GLU A 392 -2.06 -0.81 17.57
N LEU A 393 -2.58 0.37 17.20
CA LEU A 393 -2.30 1.62 17.91
C LEU A 393 -2.74 1.58 19.37
N ASP A 394 -3.93 1.01 19.64
CA ASP A 394 -4.46 0.83 20.99
C ASP A 394 -3.62 -0.21 21.79
N ALA A 395 -3.17 -1.28 21.14
CA ALA A 395 -2.27 -2.25 21.77
C ALA A 395 -0.93 -1.59 22.15
N HIS A 396 -0.35 -0.76 21.26
CA HIS A 396 0.88 -0.01 21.55
C HIS A 396 0.69 0.95 22.72
N ALA A 397 -0.44 1.67 22.77
CA ALA A 397 -0.76 2.52 23.90
C ALA A 397 -0.80 1.76 25.24
N ARG A 398 -1.37 0.54 25.23
CA ARG A 398 -1.37 -0.33 26.42
C ARG A 398 0.05 -0.78 26.81
N VAL A 399 0.84 -1.17 25.85
CA VAL A 399 2.26 -1.52 26.05
C VAL A 399 3.02 -0.34 26.67
N ALA A 400 2.77 0.88 26.23
CA ALA A 400 3.41 2.08 26.76
C ALA A 400 2.99 2.35 28.23
N MET A 401 1.72 2.15 28.57
CA MET A 401 1.27 2.26 29.95
C MET A 401 1.91 1.21 30.88
N GLU A 402 2.12 -0.03 30.37
CA GLU A 402 2.81 -1.09 31.13
C GLU A 402 4.25 -0.71 31.49
N VAL A 403 4.93 0.11 30.66
CA VAL A 403 6.31 0.58 30.92
C VAL A 403 6.35 1.99 31.53
N GLY A 404 5.22 2.54 31.95
CA GLY A 404 5.13 3.70 32.83
C GLY A 404 4.84 5.04 32.14
N ILE A 405 4.50 5.08 30.86
CA ILE A 405 3.99 6.31 30.24
C ILE A 405 2.57 6.56 30.73
N LEU A 406 2.31 7.78 31.17
CA LEU A 406 1.01 8.17 31.68
C LEU A 406 -0.03 8.22 30.54
N PRO A 407 -1.29 7.80 30.77
CA PRO A 407 -2.32 7.77 29.71
C PRO A 407 -2.54 9.14 29.04
N GLU A 408 -2.43 10.23 29.77
CA GLU A 408 -2.55 11.61 29.26
C GLU A 408 -1.41 12.03 28.33
N ASN A 409 -0.32 11.28 28.31
CA ASN A 409 0.84 11.49 27.45
C ASN A 409 0.85 10.59 26.22
N ILE A 410 -0.22 9.82 25.98
CA ILE A 410 -0.35 8.92 24.84
C ILE A 410 -1.45 9.42 23.93
N PHE A 411 -1.11 9.73 22.67
CA PHE A 411 -2.03 10.30 21.70
C PHE A 411 -2.19 9.36 20.50
N ILE A 412 -3.42 8.90 20.23
CA ILE A 412 -3.79 8.17 19.01
C ILE A 412 -4.61 9.12 18.11
N PRO A 413 -3.98 9.98 17.32
CA PRO A 413 -4.67 10.98 16.52
C PRO A 413 -5.51 10.36 15.41
N LYS A 414 -6.44 11.13 14.86
CA LYS A 414 -7.06 10.83 13.56
C LYS A 414 -6.22 11.47 12.47
N ARG A 415 -6.35 10.97 11.25
CA ARG A 415 -5.76 11.63 10.08
C ARG A 415 -6.20 13.09 10.02
N GLY A 416 -5.26 13.97 9.75
CA GLY A 416 -5.46 15.42 9.72
C GLY A 416 -5.49 16.10 11.10
N THR A 417 -5.39 15.37 12.20
CA THR A 417 -5.29 16.02 13.52
C THR A 417 -3.98 16.79 13.64
N VAL A 418 -4.09 18.05 14.09
CA VAL A 418 -2.95 18.90 14.44
C VAL A 418 -2.78 18.83 15.97
N MET A 419 -1.62 18.37 16.39
CA MET A 419 -1.21 18.39 17.80
C MET A 419 -0.16 19.47 17.98
N GLU A 420 -0.40 20.43 18.85
CA GLU A 420 0.50 21.55 19.12
C GLU A 420 1.07 21.46 20.53
N TYR A 421 2.39 21.69 20.64
CA TYR A 421 3.07 21.76 21.93
C TYR A 421 2.99 23.18 22.46
N GLU A 422 2.16 23.38 23.48
CA GLU A 422 1.91 24.68 24.08
C GLU A 422 2.04 24.59 25.63
N LYS A 423 2.78 25.51 26.22
CA LYS A 423 2.95 25.63 27.69
C LYS A 423 3.45 24.35 28.40
N GLY A 424 4.18 23.52 27.68
CA GLY A 424 4.75 22.30 28.23
C GLY A 424 3.96 21.03 27.96
N ASP A 425 2.81 21.11 27.26
CA ASP A 425 1.94 19.96 26.96
C ASP A 425 1.51 19.96 25.49
N PHE A 426 1.30 18.74 24.92
CA PHE A 426 0.66 18.60 23.62
C PHE A 426 -0.86 18.69 23.75
N VAL A 427 -1.46 19.54 22.94
CA VAL A 427 -2.92 19.73 22.89
C VAL A 427 -3.43 19.64 21.44
N PRO A 428 -4.65 19.15 21.21
CA PRO A 428 -5.26 19.24 19.90
C PRO A 428 -5.51 20.69 19.49
N ALA A 429 -4.94 21.14 18.37
CA ALA A 429 -5.02 22.52 17.85
C ALA A 429 -5.85 22.63 16.57
N GLY A 430 -6.71 21.66 16.29
CA GLY A 430 -7.56 21.64 15.11
C GLY A 430 -7.30 20.47 14.18
N SER A 431 -7.71 20.62 12.95
CA SER A 431 -7.52 19.62 11.91
C SER A 431 -7.30 20.25 10.52
N VAL A 432 -6.54 19.56 9.69
CA VAL A 432 -6.30 19.90 8.29
C VAL A 432 -6.99 18.91 7.36
N SER A 433 -7.11 19.26 6.08
CA SER A 433 -7.60 18.33 5.05
C SER A 433 -6.74 17.07 5.03
N ALA A 434 -7.36 15.92 5.18
CA ALA A 434 -6.70 14.61 5.14
C ALA A 434 -7.67 13.55 4.65
N GLY A 435 -7.15 12.52 3.99
CA GLY A 435 -7.98 11.44 3.45
C GLY A 435 -7.25 10.67 2.37
N ASP A 436 -8.00 9.89 1.63
CA ASP A 436 -7.51 9.06 0.56
C ASP A 436 -7.65 9.78 -0.78
N VAL A 437 -6.54 9.92 -1.50
CA VAL A 437 -6.53 10.34 -2.91
C VAL A 437 -6.25 9.10 -3.75
N MET A 438 -7.22 8.74 -4.58
CA MET A 438 -7.16 7.54 -5.41
C MET A 438 -6.54 7.87 -6.77
N ILE A 439 -5.63 7.02 -7.20
CA ILE A 439 -4.94 7.14 -8.48
C ILE A 439 -5.40 6.01 -9.39
N ASP A 440 -5.86 6.36 -10.59
CA ASP A 440 -6.25 5.43 -11.65
C ASP A 440 -5.55 5.86 -12.95
N GLY A 441 -4.50 5.14 -13.35
CA GLY A 441 -3.64 5.52 -14.46
C GLY A 441 -2.99 6.89 -14.26
N ASN A 442 -3.30 7.83 -15.14
CA ASN A 442 -2.81 9.22 -15.05
C ASN A 442 -3.75 10.17 -14.30
N ALA A 443 -4.93 9.69 -13.88
CA ALA A 443 -5.93 10.50 -13.20
C ALA A 443 -5.64 10.56 -11.69
N ILE A 444 -5.42 11.76 -11.17
CA ILE A 444 -5.17 12.03 -9.75
C ILE A 444 -6.47 12.56 -9.13
N GLY A 445 -7.06 11.81 -8.19
CA GLY A 445 -8.22 12.25 -7.43
C GLY A 445 -9.55 12.28 -8.20
N ASP A 446 -9.59 11.91 -9.48
CA ASP A 446 -10.83 11.86 -10.29
C ASP A 446 -11.75 10.71 -9.88
N VAL A 447 -11.21 9.70 -9.19
CA VAL A 447 -11.98 8.57 -8.68
C VAL A 447 -12.47 8.87 -7.27
N GLY A 448 -13.58 9.60 -7.16
CA GLY A 448 -14.24 9.85 -5.88
C GLY A 448 -15.20 8.72 -5.47
N ASN A 449 -15.79 8.83 -4.27
CA ASN A 449 -16.75 7.87 -3.71
C ASN A 449 -17.94 7.58 -4.65
N ILE A 450 -18.34 8.55 -5.49
CA ILE A 450 -19.43 8.39 -6.46
C ILE A 450 -18.99 7.39 -7.54
N VAL A 451 -17.80 7.57 -8.10
CA VAL A 451 -17.27 6.69 -9.17
C VAL A 451 -17.05 5.27 -8.65
N LEU A 452 -16.53 5.10 -7.43
CA LEU A 452 -16.39 3.79 -6.81
C LEU A 452 -17.72 3.10 -6.57
N ARG A 453 -18.72 3.84 -6.08
CA ARG A 453 -20.08 3.33 -5.91
C ARG A 453 -20.68 2.88 -7.24
N ASP A 454 -20.51 3.66 -8.30
CA ASP A 454 -21.01 3.30 -9.63
C ASP A 454 -20.29 2.06 -10.17
N ARG A 455 -18.94 1.97 -10.00
CA ARG A 455 -18.16 0.77 -10.36
C ARG A 455 -18.63 -0.46 -9.57
N LYS A 456 -18.93 -0.29 -8.27
CA LYS A 456 -19.48 -1.36 -7.43
C LYS A 456 -20.83 -1.85 -7.95
N VAL A 457 -21.78 -0.96 -8.20
CA VAL A 457 -23.09 -1.32 -8.78
C VAL A 457 -22.93 -2.03 -10.13
N LEU A 458 -22.04 -1.52 -11.00
CA LEU A 458 -21.76 -2.15 -12.29
C LEU A 458 -21.16 -3.56 -12.14
N SER A 459 -20.33 -3.79 -11.12
CA SER A 459 -19.70 -5.10 -10.85
C SER A 459 -20.65 -6.13 -10.23
N GLU A 460 -21.59 -5.69 -9.40
CA GLU A 460 -22.53 -6.55 -8.66
C GLU A 460 -23.81 -6.85 -9.47
N ASP A 461 -24.45 -5.81 -10.00
CA ASP A 461 -25.78 -5.89 -10.62
C ASP A 461 -25.77 -5.60 -12.12
N GLY A 462 -24.65 -5.15 -12.67
CA GLY A 462 -24.50 -4.86 -14.10
C GLY A 462 -25.20 -3.59 -14.56
N ILE A 463 -25.38 -3.46 -15.88
CA ILE A 463 -25.97 -2.27 -16.53
C ILE A 463 -27.22 -2.63 -17.32
N PHE A 464 -28.20 -1.71 -17.29
CA PHE A 464 -29.46 -1.78 -18.03
C PHE A 464 -29.66 -0.47 -18.81
N ILE A 465 -29.47 -0.51 -20.12
CA ILE A 465 -29.58 0.64 -21.02
C ILE A 465 -30.92 0.57 -21.71
N VAL A 466 -31.67 1.66 -21.67
CA VAL A 466 -32.92 1.79 -22.46
C VAL A 466 -32.82 2.97 -23.38
N ALA A 467 -33.06 2.76 -24.67
CA ALA A 467 -33.04 3.79 -25.69
C ALA A 467 -34.45 3.98 -26.29
N ILE A 468 -34.91 5.23 -26.38
CA ILE A 468 -36.18 5.60 -26.94
C ILE A 468 -36.06 6.93 -27.73
N THR A 469 -36.81 7.08 -28.79
CA THR A 469 -36.80 8.29 -29.62
C THR A 469 -38.16 8.96 -29.60
N VAL A 470 -38.20 10.25 -29.33
CA VAL A 470 -39.43 11.05 -29.21
C VAL A 470 -39.41 12.26 -30.12
N ASN A 471 -40.59 12.74 -30.55
CA ASN A 471 -40.82 14.05 -31.12
C ASN A 471 -41.59 14.87 -30.09
N ARG A 472 -40.89 15.85 -29.49
CA ARG A 472 -41.47 16.72 -28.46
C ARG A 472 -42.61 17.60 -28.99
N LYS A 473 -42.49 18.11 -30.23
CA LYS A 473 -43.48 19.00 -30.82
C LYS A 473 -44.80 18.28 -31.13
N GLU A 474 -44.68 17.05 -31.60
CA GLU A 474 -45.84 16.19 -31.89
C GLU A 474 -46.34 15.40 -30.68
N LYS A 475 -45.64 15.51 -29.55
CA LYS A 475 -45.93 14.75 -28.32
C LYS A 475 -46.04 13.24 -28.58
N LYS A 476 -45.12 12.66 -29.42
CA LYS A 476 -45.18 11.26 -29.86
C LYS A 476 -43.86 10.53 -29.71
N ILE A 477 -43.96 9.23 -29.49
CA ILE A 477 -42.84 8.30 -29.61
C ILE A 477 -42.62 7.98 -31.09
N ILE A 478 -41.41 8.24 -31.62
CA ILE A 478 -41.00 7.92 -32.98
C ILE A 478 -40.44 6.50 -33.09
N SER A 479 -39.63 6.10 -32.13
CA SER A 479 -39.10 4.72 -32.03
C SER A 479 -39.36 4.20 -30.63
N LYS A 480 -40.05 3.07 -30.54
CA LYS A 480 -40.33 2.40 -29.25
C LYS A 480 -39.04 2.03 -28.49
N ALA A 481 -39.15 1.94 -27.19
CA ALA A 481 -38.06 1.59 -26.31
C ALA A 481 -37.37 0.28 -26.73
N ARG A 482 -36.02 0.32 -26.71
CA ARG A 482 -35.16 -0.87 -26.86
C ARG A 482 -34.23 -0.95 -25.68
N VAL A 483 -34.07 -2.18 -25.22
CA VAL A 483 -33.24 -2.47 -24.04
C VAL A 483 -32.00 -3.24 -24.42
N HIS A 484 -30.86 -2.84 -23.82
CA HIS A 484 -29.62 -3.57 -23.83
C HIS A 484 -29.12 -3.74 -22.39
N THR A 485 -28.60 -4.92 -22.06
CA THR A 485 -28.09 -5.19 -20.72
C THR A 485 -26.80 -6.00 -20.76
N ARG A 486 -25.92 -5.75 -19.80
CA ARG A 486 -24.69 -6.51 -19.57
C ARG A 486 -24.51 -6.73 -18.07
N GLY A 487 -24.14 -7.98 -17.69
CA GLY A 487 -23.86 -8.34 -16.29
C GLY A 487 -25.10 -8.44 -15.38
N PHE A 488 -26.32 -8.09 -15.86
CA PHE A 488 -27.53 -8.07 -15.04
C PHE A 488 -28.31 -9.42 -15.08
N VAL A 489 -28.79 -9.81 -16.26
CA VAL A 489 -29.57 -11.05 -16.45
C VAL A 489 -29.10 -11.84 -17.67
N TYR A 490 -29.34 -13.15 -17.65
CA TYR A 490 -29.10 -13.98 -18.82
C TYR A 490 -30.20 -13.77 -19.86
N VAL A 491 -29.92 -12.96 -20.87
CA VAL A 491 -30.87 -12.42 -21.86
C VAL A 491 -31.78 -13.51 -22.49
N LYS A 492 -31.25 -14.70 -22.79
CA LYS A 492 -32.03 -15.79 -23.42
C LYS A 492 -33.15 -16.32 -22.53
N LYS A 493 -33.00 -16.26 -21.19
CA LYS A 493 -34.00 -16.73 -20.22
C LYS A 493 -34.87 -15.61 -19.63
N SER A 494 -34.60 -14.35 -19.95
CA SER A 494 -35.25 -13.18 -19.35
C SER A 494 -35.96 -12.32 -20.38
N ARG A 495 -36.46 -12.92 -21.47
CA ARG A 495 -37.12 -12.20 -22.57
C ARG A 495 -38.37 -11.45 -22.13
N ASP A 496 -39.14 -12.02 -21.21
CA ASP A 496 -40.36 -11.40 -20.69
C ASP A 496 -40.05 -10.15 -19.90
N ILE A 497 -39.08 -10.17 -18.98
CA ILE A 497 -38.63 -9.01 -18.21
C ILE A 497 -38.19 -7.88 -19.16
N LEU A 498 -37.44 -8.20 -20.21
CA LEU A 498 -36.93 -7.21 -21.16
C LEU A 498 -38.08 -6.61 -21.98
N ARG A 499 -39.09 -7.42 -22.41
CA ARG A 499 -40.28 -6.97 -23.11
C ARG A 499 -41.13 -6.04 -22.23
N GLU A 500 -41.45 -6.49 -21.01
CA GLU A 500 -42.24 -5.72 -20.04
C GLU A 500 -41.54 -4.40 -19.66
N SER A 501 -40.20 -4.40 -19.55
CA SER A 501 -39.39 -3.20 -19.36
C SER A 501 -39.59 -2.20 -20.52
N CYS A 502 -39.59 -2.68 -21.77
CA CYS A 502 -39.86 -1.81 -22.94
C CYS A 502 -41.29 -1.25 -22.91
N GLU A 503 -42.26 -2.07 -22.56
CA GLU A 503 -43.67 -1.65 -22.45
C GLU A 503 -43.86 -0.57 -21.37
N LEU A 504 -43.27 -0.80 -20.18
CA LEU A 504 -43.27 0.14 -19.06
C LEU A 504 -42.67 1.50 -19.46
N VAL A 505 -41.51 1.48 -20.16
CA VAL A 505 -40.86 2.71 -20.62
C VAL A 505 -41.68 3.42 -21.64
N ASN A 506 -42.28 2.73 -22.64
CA ASN A 506 -43.14 3.36 -23.63
C ASN A 506 -44.31 4.04 -22.94
N GLN A 507 -45.02 3.36 -22.01
CA GLN A 507 -46.12 3.94 -21.26
C GLN A 507 -45.71 5.17 -20.46
N SER A 508 -44.60 5.06 -19.70
CA SER A 508 -44.06 6.17 -18.88
C SER A 508 -43.73 7.41 -19.72
N VAL A 509 -43.16 7.21 -20.91
CA VAL A 509 -42.83 8.31 -21.83
C VAL A 509 -44.06 8.88 -22.49
N GLU A 510 -45.04 8.06 -22.94
CA GLU A 510 -46.31 8.50 -23.47
C GLU A 510 -47.07 9.38 -22.46
N ASP A 511 -47.20 8.91 -21.21
CA ASP A 511 -47.87 9.66 -20.14
C ASP A 511 -47.16 10.99 -19.84
N TYR A 512 -45.82 11.00 -19.84
CA TYR A 512 -45.06 12.24 -19.61
C TYR A 512 -45.21 13.25 -20.76
N LEU A 513 -45.25 12.81 -22.02
CA LEU A 513 -45.40 13.66 -23.17
C LEU A 513 -46.77 14.39 -23.22
N THR A 514 -47.78 13.90 -22.49
CA THR A 514 -49.10 14.58 -22.40
C THR A 514 -49.07 15.82 -21.50
N GLN A 515 -48.05 15.97 -20.64
CA GLN A 515 -47.93 17.08 -19.70
C GLN A 515 -47.67 18.40 -20.42
N ASP A 516 -48.01 19.51 -19.76
CA ASP A 516 -47.84 20.87 -20.33
C ASP A 516 -46.39 21.37 -20.19
N SER A 517 -45.67 20.90 -19.17
CA SER A 517 -44.25 21.18 -18.98
C SER A 517 -43.40 19.99 -19.39
N PHE A 518 -42.23 20.24 -19.99
CA PHE A 518 -41.32 19.20 -20.42
C PHE A 518 -39.87 19.51 -19.98
N ASP A 519 -39.29 18.63 -19.18
CA ASP A 519 -37.90 18.66 -18.81
C ASP A 519 -37.23 17.31 -19.09
N TRP A 520 -36.02 17.34 -19.69
CA TRP A 520 -35.28 16.15 -20.06
C TRP A 520 -34.75 15.36 -18.83
N GLY A 521 -34.41 16.07 -17.75
CA GLY A 521 -33.94 15.50 -16.51
C GLY A 521 -35.06 14.75 -15.80
N GLU A 522 -36.23 15.34 -15.70
CA GLU A 522 -37.43 14.74 -15.11
C GLU A 522 -37.88 13.49 -15.88
N LEU A 523 -37.93 13.56 -17.21
CA LEU A 523 -38.29 12.39 -18.03
C LEU A 523 -37.32 11.23 -17.84
N LYS A 524 -36.00 11.50 -17.87
CA LYS A 524 -34.99 10.48 -17.62
C LYS A 524 -35.04 9.92 -16.19
N GLY A 525 -35.33 10.79 -15.22
CA GLY A 525 -35.57 10.43 -13.83
C GLY A 525 -36.74 9.47 -13.68
N LEU A 526 -37.90 9.83 -14.26
CA LEU A 526 -39.11 9.01 -14.23
C LEU A 526 -38.88 7.61 -14.83
N VAL A 527 -38.24 7.54 -16.00
CA VAL A 527 -37.95 6.27 -16.67
C VAL A 527 -37.02 5.42 -15.80
N ARG A 528 -35.95 6.02 -15.21
CA ARG A 528 -35.03 5.32 -14.32
C ARG A 528 -35.74 4.77 -13.09
N ASP A 529 -36.57 5.58 -12.43
CA ASP A 529 -37.20 5.22 -11.16
C ASP A 529 -38.25 4.13 -11.36
N ASN A 530 -39.06 4.21 -12.42
CA ASN A 530 -40.03 3.18 -12.78
C ASN A 530 -39.34 1.86 -13.12
N LEU A 531 -38.28 1.89 -13.93
CA LEU A 531 -37.49 0.71 -14.26
C LEU A 531 -36.80 0.12 -13.02
N SER A 532 -36.21 0.96 -12.15
CA SER A 532 -35.56 0.50 -10.94
C SER A 532 -36.50 -0.28 -10.01
N LYS A 533 -37.72 0.26 -9.83
CA LYS A 533 -38.78 -0.40 -9.05
C LYS A 533 -39.20 -1.73 -9.69
N PHE A 534 -39.53 -1.72 -10.97
CA PHE A 534 -39.96 -2.90 -11.71
C PHE A 534 -38.88 -4.01 -11.68
N LEU A 535 -37.62 -3.68 -12.04
CA LEU A 535 -36.51 -4.64 -12.09
C LEU A 535 -36.22 -5.22 -10.71
N PHE A 536 -36.29 -4.40 -9.66
CA PHE A 536 -36.11 -4.87 -8.29
C PHE A 536 -37.25 -5.80 -7.84
N GLU A 537 -38.47 -5.51 -8.19
CA GLU A 537 -39.61 -6.39 -7.88
C GLU A 537 -39.45 -7.77 -8.54
N GLN A 538 -39.00 -7.79 -9.80
CA GLN A 538 -38.84 -9.01 -10.59
C GLN A 538 -37.56 -9.82 -10.24
N THR A 539 -36.46 -9.15 -9.88
CA THR A 539 -35.14 -9.81 -9.79
C THR A 539 -34.44 -9.67 -8.43
N LYS A 540 -34.94 -8.77 -7.57
CA LYS A 540 -34.27 -8.34 -6.31
C LYS A 540 -32.89 -7.73 -6.53
N ARG A 541 -32.59 -7.27 -7.76
CA ARG A 541 -31.33 -6.63 -8.15
C ARG A 541 -31.56 -5.19 -8.59
N ARG A 542 -30.53 -4.35 -8.48
CA ARG A 542 -30.58 -2.92 -8.81
C ARG A 542 -29.47 -2.54 -9.79
N PRO A 543 -29.58 -2.91 -11.08
CA PRO A 543 -28.57 -2.57 -12.07
C PRO A 543 -28.44 -1.05 -12.25
N ALA A 544 -27.29 -0.61 -12.76
CA ALA A 544 -27.11 0.77 -13.20
C ALA A 544 -28.02 1.03 -14.42
N ILE A 545 -29.07 1.85 -14.27
CA ILE A 545 -30.02 2.14 -15.34
C ILE A 545 -29.59 3.41 -16.05
N LEU A 546 -29.40 3.30 -17.39
CA LEU A 546 -29.04 4.42 -18.27
C LEU A 546 -30.13 4.69 -19.28
N PRO A 547 -31.03 5.69 -19.05
CA PRO A 547 -32.01 6.13 -20.01
C PRO A 547 -31.37 7.00 -21.10
N VAL A 548 -31.48 6.57 -22.36
CA VAL A 548 -31.05 7.31 -23.55
C VAL A 548 -32.29 7.77 -24.30
N VAL A 549 -32.69 9.02 -24.08
CA VAL A 549 -33.84 9.63 -24.76
C VAL A 549 -33.33 10.55 -25.86
N MET A 550 -33.66 10.25 -27.09
CA MET A 550 -33.27 11.02 -28.28
C MET A 550 -34.44 11.82 -28.82
N GLU A 551 -34.18 13.05 -29.25
CA GLU A 551 -35.18 13.92 -29.93
C GLU A 551 -34.96 13.89 -31.44
N VAL A 552 -36.04 13.71 -32.17
CA VAL A 552 -36.09 13.94 -33.63
C VAL A 552 -36.93 15.20 -33.86
N LYS A 553 -36.38 16.13 -34.64
CA LYS A 553 -37.01 17.38 -35.01
C LYS A 553 -38.02 17.19 -36.13
#